data_5a37ea064702af82459ffb42718023de
#
_entry.id   5a37ea064702af82459ffb42718023de
#
_cell.length_a   1.000
_cell.length_b   1.000
_cell.length_c   1.000
_cell.angle_alpha   90.00
_cell.angle_beta   90.00
_cell.angle_gamma   90.00
#
_symmetry.space_group_name_H-M   'P 1'
#
loop_
_entity.id
_entity.type
_entity.pdbx_description
1 polymer ?
#
loop_
_entity_poly.entity_id
_entity_poly.type
_entity_poly.pdbx_seq_one_letter_code
_entity_poly.pdbx_strand_id
1 'polypeptide(L)'
;WLRLETGQQPITTRVMDLLTPLGKGQRALIVAPPRTGKTVLLQQVSQAISTNHPELSLVMLLVDERPEEVTDMKRSVKGDVLASSLDCDVESHVRLSQLVVERCKRMAETGKDVFLLMDSITRMARAFNKWVGNTGRTMSGGVDIKALDIP
;
A
#
# COMPACT_ATOMS: atom_id res chain seq x y z
N TRP A 1 0.88 19.54 1.07
CA TRP A 1 1.79 18.84 1.96
C TRP A 1 0.99 18.12 3.04
N LEU A 2 1.27 16.83 3.22
CA LEU A 2 0.67 15.98 4.25
C LEU A 2 1.66 15.88 5.43
N ARG A 3 1.34 16.52 6.54
CA ARG A 3 2.19 16.50 7.74
C ARG A 3 2.06 15.15 8.44
N LEU A 4 3.18 14.48 8.66
CA LEU A 4 3.25 13.19 9.34
C LEU A 4 3.71 13.32 10.81
N GLU A 5 4.29 14.44 11.20
CA GLU A 5 4.69 14.69 12.58
C GLU A 5 3.46 14.79 13.49
N THR A 6 3.39 13.94 14.51
CA THR A 6 2.31 13.91 15.50
C THR A 6 2.75 14.36 16.89
N GLY A 7 4.02 14.77 17.04
CA GLY A 7 4.64 15.20 18.30
C GLY A 7 6.12 14.82 18.36
N GLN A 8 6.67 14.73 19.56
CA GLN A 8 8.08 14.38 19.74
C GLN A 8 8.43 12.96 19.31
N GLN A 9 7.47 12.06 19.37
CA GLN A 9 7.57 10.66 18.94
C GLN A 9 6.40 10.30 18.01
N PRO A 10 6.58 9.39 17.04
CA PRO A 10 7.84 8.75 16.67
C PRO A 10 8.78 9.69 15.87
N ILE A 11 10.08 9.55 16.04
CA ILE A 11 11.08 10.33 15.29
C ILE A 11 10.99 10.06 13.79
N THR A 12 10.59 8.86 13.39
CA THR A 12 10.53 8.40 11.99
C THR A 12 9.66 9.32 11.12
N THR A 13 8.45 9.66 11.58
CA THR A 13 7.53 10.53 10.84
C THR A 13 8.04 11.95 10.72
N ARG A 14 8.77 12.45 11.73
CA ARG A 14 9.44 13.76 11.67
C ARG A 14 10.58 13.77 10.66
N VAL A 15 11.37 12.69 10.61
CA VAL A 15 12.44 12.52 9.61
C VAL A 15 11.85 12.48 8.20
N MET A 16 10.71 11.79 8.02
CA MET A 16 10.02 11.76 6.73
C MET A 16 9.55 13.16 6.30
N ASP A 17 8.95 13.93 7.19
CA ASP A 17 8.51 15.30 6.89
C ASP A 17 9.67 16.23 6.49
N LEU A 18 10.86 15.99 7.07
CA LEU A 18 12.04 16.81 6.81
C LEU A 18 12.76 16.42 5.50
N LEU A 19 12.91 15.10 5.24
CA LEU A 19 13.74 14.61 4.14
C LEU A 19 12.92 14.16 2.92
N THR A 20 11.72 13.66 3.13
CA THR A 20 10.85 13.08 2.08
C THR A 20 9.39 13.48 2.28
N PRO A 21 9.09 14.80 2.27
CA PRO A 21 7.73 15.27 2.52
C PRO A 21 6.76 14.70 1.48
N LEU A 22 5.58 14.30 1.94
CA LEU A 22 4.51 13.79 1.10
C LEU A 22 3.50 14.89 0.74
N GLY A 23 3.01 14.86 -0.48
CA GLY A 23 1.96 15.77 -0.96
C GLY A 23 0.75 15.03 -1.49
N LYS A 24 -0.40 15.71 -1.56
CA LYS A 24 -1.58 15.20 -2.27
C LYS A 24 -1.23 15.01 -3.75
N GLY A 25 -1.67 13.90 -4.35
CA GLY A 25 -1.35 13.53 -5.72
C GLY A 25 0.05 12.91 -5.92
N GLN A 26 0.85 12.80 -4.85
CA GLN A 26 2.18 12.20 -4.93
C GLN A 26 2.14 10.67 -4.79
N ARG A 27 3.05 10.01 -5.50
CA ARG A 27 3.37 8.59 -5.33
C ARG A 27 4.72 8.45 -4.65
N ALA A 28 4.77 7.67 -3.58
CA ALA A 28 5.99 7.40 -2.82
C ALA A 28 6.26 5.90 -2.77
N LEU A 29 7.52 5.51 -2.79
CA LEU A 29 7.96 4.13 -2.70
C LEU A 29 8.85 3.95 -1.46
N ILE A 30 8.49 2.98 -0.62
CA ILE A 30 9.30 2.55 0.51
C ILE A 30 10.08 1.30 0.10
N VAL A 31 11.39 1.43 0.03
CA VAL A 31 12.30 0.32 -0.25
C VAL A 31 12.98 -0.08 1.05
N ALA A 32 12.72 -1.29 1.51
CA ALA A 32 13.26 -1.77 2.78
C ALA A 32 13.63 -3.26 2.67
N PRO A 33 14.82 -3.66 3.11
CA PRO A 33 15.16 -5.07 3.26
C PRO A 33 14.21 -5.79 4.24
N PRO A 34 14.11 -7.11 4.20
CA PRO A 34 13.34 -7.87 5.18
C PRO A 34 13.76 -7.56 6.62
N ARG A 35 12.79 -7.47 7.54
CA ARG A 35 13.01 -7.27 8.99
C ARG A 35 13.65 -5.92 9.38
N THR A 36 13.51 -4.89 8.56
CA THR A 36 14.04 -3.54 8.86
C THR A 36 13.00 -2.56 9.41
N GLY A 37 11.82 -3.05 9.79
CA GLY A 37 10.78 -2.21 10.40
C GLY A 37 9.79 -1.58 9.41
N LYS A 38 9.70 -2.08 8.16
CA LYS A 38 8.74 -1.58 7.17
C LYS A 38 7.30 -1.55 7.71
N THR A 39 6.85 -2.62 8.36
CA THR A 39 5.51 -2.74 8.94
C THR A 39 5.26 -1.66 9.99
N VAL A 40 6.24 -1.43 10.88
CA VAL A 40 6.17 -0.37 11.91
C VAL A 40 6.09 1.00 11.27
N LEU A 41 6.88 1.25 10.21
CA LEU A 41 6.84 2.50 9.46
C LEU A 41 5.45 2.75 8.86
N LEU A 42 4.85 1.74 8.22
CA LEU A 42 3.50 1.85 7.64
C LEU A 42 2.44 2.12 8.70
N GLN A 43 2.54 1.48 9.87
CA GLN A 43 1.66 1.76 11.02
C GLN A 43 1.80 3.21 11.50
N GLN A 44 3.03 3.70 11.64
CA GLN A 44 3.29 5.08 12.07
C GLN A 44 2.77 6.11 11.06
N VAL A 45 2.98 5.87 9.76
CA VAL A 45 2.44 6.73 8.69
C VAL A 45 0.91 6.71 8.70
N SER A 46 0.28 5.54 8.80
CA SER A 46 -1.18 5.44 8.85
C SER A 46 -1.77 6.16 10.06
N GLN A 47 -1.13 6.04 11.22
CA GLN A 47 -1.53 6.75 12.42
C GLN A 47 -1.38 8.26 12.28
N ALA A 48 -0.28 8.72 11.70
CA ALA A 48 -0.02 10.12 11.46
C ALA A 48 -1.07 10.74 10.52
N ILE A 49 -1.37 10.06 9.41
CA ILE A 49 -2.42 10.48 8.47
C ILE A 49 -3.78 10.54 9.17
N SER A 50 -4.17 9.51 9.91
CA SER A 50 -5.47 9.50 10.61
C SER A 50 -5.58 10.57 11.68
N THR A 51 -4.46 10.99 12.27
CA THR A 51 -4.43 12.00 13.34
C THR A 51 -4.43 13.41 12.78
N ASN A 52 -3.58 13.68 11.80
CA ASN A 52 -3.34 15.03 11.27
C ASN A 52 -4.28 15.38 10.11
N HIS A 53 -4.82 14.36 9.42
CA HIS A 53 -5.62 14.51 8.21
C HIS A 53 -6.89 13.65 8.28
N PRO A 54 -7.79 13.91 9.25
CA PRO A 54 -9.02 13.12 9.41
C PRO A 54 -9.99 13.25 8.21
N GLU A 55 -9.78 14.25 7.36
CA GLU A 55 -10.54 14.45 6.11
C GLU A 55 -10.13 13.44 5.02
N LEU A 56 -8.95 12.83 5.12
CA LEU A 56 -8.48 11.86 4.14
C LEU A 56 -9.12 10.48 4.37
N SER A 57 -9.53 9.87 3.29
CA SER A 57 -9.95 8.47 3.30
C SER A 57 -8.70 7.57 3.25
N LEU A 58 -8.31 7.01 4.40
CA LEU A 58 -7.19 6.10 4.49
C LEU A 58 -7.62 4.69 4.08
N VAL A 59 -6.98 4.15 3.06
CA VAL A 59 -7.15 2.78 2.57
C VAL A 59 -5.82 2.06 2.62
N MET A 60 -5.80 0.86 3.20
CA MET A 60 -4.62 -0.01 3.22
C MET A 60 -4.91 -1.31 2.48
N LEU A 61 -4.09 -1.63 1.49
CA LEU A 61 -4.14 -2.87 0.74
C LEU A 61 -2.96 -3.76 1.12
N LEU A 62 -3.26 -4.93 1.64
CA LEU A 62 -2.29 -5.97 1.99
C LEU A 62 -2.46 -7.15 1.02
N VAL A 63 -1.40 -7.48 0.27
CA VAL A 63 -1.42 -8.55 -0.74
C VAL A 63 -0.42 -9.63 -0.36
N ASP A 64 -0.92 -10.88 -0.24
CA ASP A 64 -0.10 -12.05 0.06
C ASP A 64 0.65 -11.90 1.40
N GLU A 65 0.00 -11.26 2.40
CA GLU A 65 0.56 -11.09 3.75
C GLU A 65 0.10 -12.20 4.72
N ARG A 66 0.85 -12.38 5.79
CA ARG A 66 0.52 -13.39 6.80
C ARG A 66 -0.74 -13.00 7.58
N PRO A 67 -1.62 -13.97 7.95
CA PRO A 67 -2.85 -13.68 8.68
C PRO A 67 -2.64 -12.89 9.98
N GLU A 68 -1.55 -13.18 10.72
CA GLU A 68 -1.18 -12.44 11.92
C GLU A 68 -0.84 -10.98 11.64
N GLU A 69 -0.08 -10.70 10.56
CA GLU A 69 0.27 -9.33 10.15
C GLU A 69 -0.97 -8.56 9.69
N VAL A 70 -1.87 -9.21 8.97
CA VAL A 70 -3.17 -8.65 8.59
C VAL A 70 -3.99 -8.27 9.82
N THR A 71 -4.03 -9.14 10.82
CA THR A 71 -4.76 -8.90 12.07
C THR A 71 -4.18 -7.71 12.83
N ASP A 72 -2.87 -7.62 12.93
CA ASP A 72 -2.19 -6.53 13.62
C ASP A 72 -2.42 -5.18 12.90
N MET A 73 -2.38 -5.17 11.56
CA MET A 73 -2.70 -3.98 10.78
C MET A 73 -4.15 -3.55 10.96
N LYS A 74 -5.11 -4.48 10.93
CA LYS A 74 -6.53 -4.17 11.17
C LYS A 74 -6.80 -3.57 12.55
N ARG A 75 -5.98 -3.92 13.54
CA ARG A 75 -6.10 -3.36 14.91
C ARG A 75 -5.45 -2.00 15.06
N SER A 76 -4.34 -1.76 14.35
CA SER A 76 -3.51 -0.56 14.53
C SER A 76 -3.88 0.58 13.57
N VAL A 77 -4.40 0.27 12.38
CA VAL A 77 -4.73 1.26 11.35
C VAL A 77 -6.17 1.76 11.52
N LYS A 78 -6.33 3.06 11.63
CA LYS A 78 -7.65 3.73 11.64
C LYS A 78 -8.06 4.07 10.20
N GLY A 79 -8.48 3.06 9.44
CA GLY A 79 -8.88 3.20 8.05
C GLY A 79 -9.40 1.87 7.51
N ASP A 80 -9.72 1.84 6.23
CA ASP A 80 -10.17 0.62 5.56
C ASP A 80 -8.98 -0.30 5.25
N VAL A 81 -8.82 -1.38 6.00
CA VAL A 81 -7.78 -2.40 5.74
C VAL A 81 -8.38 -3.56 4.96
N LEU A 82 -7.97 -3.67 3.70
CA LEU A 82 -8.38 -4.72 2.77
C LEU A 82 -7.18 -5.65 2.55
N ALA A 83 -7.38 -6.94 2.68
CA ALA A 83 -6.29 -7.91 2.64
C ALA A 83 -6.67 -9.18 1.91
N SER A 84 -5.71 -9.73 1.15
CA SER A 84 -5.69 -11.12 0.74
C SER A 84 -4.48 -11.80 1.37
N SER A 85 -4.76 -12.80 2.23
CA SER A 85 -3.72 -13.53 2.96
C SER A 85 -3.01 -14.56 2.08
N LEU A 86 -1.89 -15.08 2.58
CA LEU A 86 -1.09 -16.12 1.90
C LEU A 86 -1.90 -17.38 1.49
N ASP A 87 -3.03 -17.64 2.18
CA ASP A 87 -3.88 -18.81 1.91
C ASP A 87 -4.82 -18.62 0.71
N CYS A 88 -4.88 -17.39 0.16
CA CYS A 88 -5.72 -17.07 -0.98
C CYS A 88 -5.03 -17.49 -2.29
N ASP A 89 -5.84 -17.78 -3.31
CA ASP A 89 -5.34 -18.02 -4.66
C ASP A 89 -4.86 -16.74 -5.36
N VAL A 90 -4.12 -16.91 -6.44
CA VAL A 90 -3.55 -15.80 -7.22
C VAL A 90 -4.64 -14.89 -7.78
N GLU A 91 -5.78 -15.47 -8.19
CA GLU A 91 -6.90 -14.73 -8.76
C GLU A 91 -7.52 -13.78 -7.71
N SER A 92 -7.64 -14.24 -6.46
CA SER A 92 -8.10 -13.42 -5.34
C SER A 92 -7.19 -12.23 -5.06
N HIS A 93 -5.86 -12.41 -5.13
CA HIS A 93 -4.90 -11.31 -4.98
C HIS A 93 -5.08 -10.24 -6.08
N VAL A 94 -5.22 -10.69 -7.33
CA VAL A 94 -5.41 -9.81 -8.48
C VAL A 94 -6.74 -9.06 -8.39
N ARG A 95 -7.84 -9.79 -8.17
CA ARG A 95 -9.20 -9.21 -8.07
C ARG A 95 -9.28 -8.17 -6.95
N LEU A 96 -8.74 -8.49 -5.76
CA LEU A 96 -8.75 -7.54 -4.66
C LEU A 96 -7.96 -6.29 -4.99
N SER A 97 -6.78 -6.44 -5.59
CA SER A 97 -5.93 -5.30 -5.96
C SER A 97 -6.64 -4.38 -6.96
N GLN A 98 -7.24 -4.94 -8.01
CA GLN A 98 -8.01 -4.18 -8.99
C GLN A 98 -9.21 -3.47 -8.35
N LEU A 99 -9.97 -4.19 -7.52
CA LEU A 99 -11.14 -3.63 -6.82
C LEU A 99 -10.76 -2.44 -5.94
N VAL A 100 -9.67 -2.56 -5.17
CA VAL A 100 -9.22 -1.48 -4.27
C VAL A 100 -8.75 -0.26 -5.05
N VAL A 101 -7.97 -0.45 -6.11
CA VAL A 101 -7.49 0.65 -6.96
C VAL A 101 -8.67 1.36 -7.63
N GLU A 102 -9.61 0.60 -8.22
CA GLU A 102 -10.81 1.18 -8.83
C GLU A 102 -11.69 1.90 -7.80
N ARG A 103 -11.86 1.34 -6.62
CA ARG A 103 -12.57 2.03 -5.53
C ARG A 103 -11.91 3.35 -5.18
N CYS A 104 -10.59 3.39 -5.02
CA CYS A 104 -9.85 4.62 -4.73
C CYS A 104 -10.00 5.66 -5.86
N LYS A 105 -9.94 5.23 -7.13
CA LYS A 105 -10.19 6.11 -8.29
C LYS A 105 -11.60 6.72 -8.23
N ARG A 106 -12.64 5.90 -8.00
CA ARG A 106 -14.02 6.40 -7.89
C ARG A 106 -14.20 7.36 -6.72
N MET A 107 -13.55 7.10 -5.59
CA MET A 107 -13.58 8.02 -4.46
C MET A 107 -12.92 9.36 -4.82
N ALA A 108 -11.79 9.35 -5.51
CA ALA A 108 -11.12 10.57 -5.96
C ALA A 108 -11.96 11.34 -6.99
N GLU A 109 -12.62 10.67 -7.92
CA GLU A 109 -13.53 11.29 -8.90
C GLU A 109 -14.73 11.99 -8.22
N THR A 110 -15.15 11.54 -7.06
CA THR A 110 -16.19 12.19 -6.24
C THR A 110 -15.67 13.35 -5.39
N GLY A 111 -14.40 13.73 -5.56
CA GLY A 111 -13.77 14.83 -4.83
C GLY A 111 -13.25 14.47 -3.46
N LYS A 112 -13.19 13.18 -3.11
CA LYS A 112 -12.59 12.73 -1.85
C LYS A 112 -11.07 12.60 -2.00
N ASP A 113 -10.34 13.10 -1.04
CA ASP A 113 -8.91 12.83 -0.93
C ASP A 113 -8.68 11.41 -0.38
N VAL A 114 -7.92 10.61 -1.12
CA VAL A 114 -7.63 9.21 -0.74
C VAL A 114 -6.14 9.03 -0.50
N PHE A 115 -5.79 8.42 0.62
CA PHE A 115 -4.44 8.01 0.94
C PHE A 115 -4.36 6.47 0.89
N LEU A 116 -3.75 5.94 -0.18
CA LEU A 116 -3.62 4.49 -0.38
C LEU A 116 -2.23 4.02 0.07
N LEU A 117 -2.18 3.15 1.07
CA LEU A 117 -1.00 2.39 1.47
C LEU A 117 -1.08 0.98 0.89
N MET A 118 0.01 0.51 0.28
CA MET A 118 0.08 -0.83 -0.33
C MET A 118 1.27 -1.61 0.23
N ASP A 119 1.01 -2.79 0.76
CA ASP A 119 2.01 -3.76 1.20
C ASP A 119 1.71 -5.16 0.66
N SER A 120 2.50 -5.71 -0.23
CA SER A 120 3.61 -5.09 -0.91
C SER A 120 3.40 -5.11 -2.43
N ILE A 121 3.87 -4.04 -3.08
CA ILE A 121 3.87 -3.95 -4.56
C ILE A 121 4.61 -5.14 -5.19
N THR A 122 5.70 -5.62 -4.57
CA THR A 122 6.45 -6.78 -5.07
C THR A 122 5.59 -8.04 -5.14
N ARG A 123 4.80 -8.31 -4.09
CA ARG A 123 3.92 -9.49 -4.05
C ARG A 123 2.74 -9.32 -5.01
N MET A 124 2.20 -8.14 -5.09
CA MET A 124 1.17 -7.80 -6.07
C MET A 124 1.68 -8.03 -7.50
N ALA A 125 2.84 -7.50 -7.86
CA ALA A 125 3.44 -7.70 -9.18
C ALA A 125 3.67 -9.19 -9.49
N ARG A 126 4.11 -9.99 -8.51
CA ARG A 126 4.25 -11.44 -8.66
C ARG A 126 2.91 -12.14 -8.90
N ALA A 127 1.84 -11.72 -8.20
CA ALA A 127 0.50 -12.28 -8.41
C ALA A 127 -0.01 -11.97 -9.82
N PHE A 128 0.11 -10.74 -10.27
CA PHE A 128 -0.26 -10.35 -11.65
C PHE A 128 0.55 -11.12 -12.70
N ASN A 129 1.86 -11.27 -12.46
CA ASN A 129 2.73 -12.03 -13.37
C ASN A 129 2.33 -13.50 -13.49
N LYS A 130 1.95 -14.15 -12.37
CA LYS A 130 1.43 -15.52 -12.40
C LYS A 130 0.06 -15.61 -13.08
N TRP A 131 -0.81 -14.62 -12.86
CA TRP A 131 -2.16 -14.60 -13.40
C TRP A 131 -2.18 -14.42 -14.93
N VAL A 132 -1.34 -13.53 -15.46
CA VAL A 132 -1.23 -13.28 -16.92
C VAL A 132 -0.62 -14.48 -17.65
N GLY A 133 0.14 -15.32 -16.95
CA GLY A 133 0.92 -16.41 -17.56
C GLY A 133 2.14 -15.88 -18.30
N ASN A 134 2.98 -16.82 -18.74
CA ASN A 134 4.23 -16.46 -19.43
C ASN A 134 3.96 -16.22 -20.92
N THR A 135 4.00 -14.97 -21.35
CA THR A 135 3.87 -14.58 -22.77
C THR A 135 5.22 -14.65 -23.53
N GLY A 136 6.32 -15.01 -22.82
CA GLY A 136 7.67 -15.04 -23.38
C GLY A 136 8.34 -13.66 -23.51
N ARG A 137 7.68 -12.58 -23.12
CA ARG A 137 8.20 -11.20 -23.14
C ARG A 137 8.44 -10.70 -21.74
N THR A 138 9.48 -11.19 -21.07
CA THR A 138 9.82 -10.78 -19.70
C THR A 138 10.86 -9.68 -19.69
N MET A 139 10.69 -8.71 -18.80
CA MET A 139 11.68 -7.68 -18.48
C MET A 139 12.81 -8.26 -17.63
N SER A 140 13.90 -7.51 -17.47
CA SER A 140 15.10 -7.91 -16.70
C SER A 140 14.84 -8.35 -15.25
N GLY A 141 13.65 -8.13 -14.69
CA GLY A 141 13.22 -8.60 -13.37
C GLY A 141 12.33 -9.84 -13.37
N GLY A 142 12.14 -10.52 -14.53
CA GLY A 142 11.27 -11.70 -14.64
C GLY A 142 9.78 -11.36 -14.60
N VAL A 143 9.40 -10.09 -14.77
CA VAL A 143 8.01 -9.65 -14.83
C VAL A 143 7.57 -9.54 -16.29
N ASP A 144 6.45 -10.16 -16.64
CA ASP A 144 5.86 -10.05 -17.97
C ASP A 144 5.32 -8.64 -18.23
N ILE A 145 5.55 -8.12 -19.45
CA ILE A 145 5.11 -6.77 -19.84
C ILE A 145 3.60 -6.61 -19.65
N LYS A 146 2.80 -7.62 -20.00
CA LYS A 146 1.35 -7.59 -19.81
C LYS A 146 0.93 -7.45 -18.34
N ALA A 147 1.73 -7.91 -17.40
CA ALA A 147 1.43 -7.78 -15.98
C ALA A 147 1.57 -6.33 -15.47
N LEU A 148 2.26 -5.47 -16.21
CA LEU A 148 2.43 -4.04 -15.90
C LEU A 148 1.37 -3.16 -16.57
N ASP A 149 0.74 -3.64 -17.65
CA ASP A 149 -0.33 -2.90 -18.35
C ASP A 149 -1.70 -3.02 -17.67
N ILE A 150 -1.80 -3.84 -16.64
CA ILE A 150 -2.99 -3.97 -15.83
C ILE A 150 -2.88 -2.97 -14.68
N PRO A 151 -3.78 -2.02 -14.56
CA PRO A 151 -3.69 -0.71 -13.91
C PRO A 151 -3.18 -0.65 -12.51
#